data_d8949122c57deed823d98605cd9b9860
#
_entry.id   d8949122c57deed823d98605cd9b9860
#
_cell.length_a   1.000
_cell.length_b   1.000
_cell.length_c   1.000
_cell.angle_alpha   90.00
_cell.angle_beta   90.00
_cell.angle_gamma   90.00
#
_symmetry.space_group_name_H-M   'P 1'
#
loop_
_entity.id
_entity.type
_entity.pdbx_description
1 polymer ?
#
loop_
_entity_poly.entity_id
_entity_poly.type
_entity_poly.pdbx_seq_one_letter_code
_entity_poly.pdbx_strand_id
1 'polypeptide(L)'
;MASSQCCDNPPALNPTGGEGKVVDSFGGLKAYLAGSNDAKAAVILISDVFGFEAPNLRKIADKVALSGYFVVVPDFLHGDPYVPENAEKPLPVWMKSHPPKMGFQEAKQVIAALKEKGMSSIGAAGMVVVELAKTQEIQAVVALHPGPVTVEDIKEVKCPISILGAEIDQMSPPELVKQFEQVLSANSEVAHFVKIFPGVAHGWSVRYNHDDAAAVKSAKEALEDTINWFNKNLK
;
A
#
# COMPACT_ATOMS: atom_id res chain seq x y z
N MET A 1 -12.29 13.97 -0.49
CA MET A 1 -11.44 14.74 -1.46
C MET A 1 -9.99 14.51 -1.05
N ALA A 2 -9.09 14.25 -1.99
CA ALA A 2 -7.67 14.15 -1.68
C ALA A 2 -7.17 15.50 -1.15
N SER A 3 -6.48 15.49 0.00
CA SER A 3 -5.85 16.69 0.55
C SER A 3 -4.52 16.97 -0.15
N SER A 4 -3.98 18.19 -0.01
CA SER A 4 -2.63 18.53 -0.52
C SER A 4 -1.55 17.61 0.05
N GLN A 5 -1.72 17.07 1.25
CA GLN A 5 -0.79 16.12 1.90
C GLN A 5 -0.54 14.85 1.09
N CYS A 6 -1.47 14.44 0.20
CA CYS A 6 -1.25 13.34 -0.73
C CYS A 6 -0.02 13.55 -1.62
N CYS A 7 0.40 14.79 -1.83
CA CYS A 7 1.40 15.19 -2.80
C CYS A 7 2.65 15.83 -2.16
N ASP A 8 2.68 15.92 -0.83
CA ASP A 8 3.84 16.44 -0.12
C ASP A 8 5.04 15.51 -0.27
N ASN A 9 6.24 16.08 -0.45
CA ASN A 9 7.50 15.37 -0.62
C ASN A 9 7.48 14.35 -1.80
N PRO A 10 7.27 14.80 -3.04
CA PRO A 10 7.27 13.91 -4.20
C PRO A 10 8.62 13.21 -4.33
N PRO A 11 8.64 11.88 -4.61
CA PRO A 11 9.88 11.15 -4.80
C PRO A 11 10.51 11.48 -6.16
N ALA A 12 11.84 11.48 -6.23
CA ALA A 12 12.53 11.40 -7.52
C ALA A 12 12.35 9.98 -8.08
N LEU A 13 11.52 9.83 -9.09
CA LEU A 13 11.24 8.52 -9.69
C LEU A 13 12.49 7.90 -10.30
N ASN A 14 12.67 6.60 -10.14
CA ASN A 14 13.79 5.84 -10.68
C ASN A 14 13.31 4.54 -11.32
N PRO A 15 13.14 4.52 -12.67
CA PRO A 15 12.65 3.34 -13.39
C PRO A 15 13.56 2.12 -13.28
N THR A 16 14.84 2.30 -12.93
CA THR A 16 15.83 1.22 -12.79
C THR A 16 16.18 0.89 -11.32
N GLY A 17 15.53 1.55 -10.37
CA GLY A 17 15.79 1.34 -8.93
C GLY A 17 15.23 0.02 -8.40
N GLY A 18 15.83 -0.47 -7.30
CA GLY A 18 15.47 -1.73 -6.64
C GLY A 18 16.36 -2.91 -7.06
N GLU A 19 16.30 -4.00 -6.30
CA GLU A 19 17.06 -5.24 -6.51
C GLU A 19 16.26 -6.28 -7.33
N GLY A 20 14.96 -6.06 -7.50
CA GLY A 20 14.06 -6.91 -8.28
C GLY A 20 14.12 -6.59 -9.78
N LYS A 21 13.08 -6.95 -10.50
CA LYS A 21 12.97 -6.73 -11.96
C LYS A 21 11.64 -6.12 -12.36
N VAL A 22 11.67 -5.30 -13.38
CA VAL A 22 10.46 -4.82 -14.05
C VAL A 22 10.08 -5.78 -15.16
N VAL A 23 8.79 -6.10 -15.25
CA VAL A 23 8.20 -6.90 -16.34
C VAL A 23 7.12 -6.08 -17.04
N ASP A 24 6.94 -6.30 -18.33
CA ASP A 24 5.96 -5.55 -19.12
C ASP A 24 4.52 -5.99 -18.86
N SER A 25 4.33 -7.22 -18.34
CA SER A 25 3.00 -7.70 -17.99
C SER A 25 3.04 -8.70 -16.83
N PHE A 26 2.27 -8.39 -15.78
CA PHE A 26 1.88 -9.30 -14.71
C PHE A 26 0.42 -9.02 -14.35
N GLY A 27 -0.46 -9.99 -14.63
CA GLY A 27 -1.90 -9.74 -14.52
C GLY A 27 -2.40 -8.62 -15.44
N GLY A 28 -1.76 -8.44 -16.60
CA GLY A 28 -2.11 -7.40 -17.56
C GLY A 28 -1.45 -6.03 -17.34
N LEU A 29 -0.70 -5.84 -16.27
CA LEU A 29 -0.05 -4.58 -15.92
C LEU A 29 1.47 -4.70 -15.96
N LYS A 30 2.16 -3.62 -16.33
CA LYS A 30 3.58 -3.47 -16.05
C LYS A 30 3.78 -3.55 -14.54
N ALA A 31 4.83 -4.23 -14.07
CA ALA A 31 5.02 -4.42 -12.65
C ALA A 31 6.50 -4.56 -12.28
N TYR A 32 6.84 -4.15 -11.07
CA TYR A 32 8.09 -4.50 -10.42
C TYR A 32 7.89 -5.77 -9.59
N LEU A 33 8.77 -6.75 -9.77
CA LEU A 33 8.73 -8.04 -9.09
C LEU A 33 9.98 -8.23 -8.23
N ALA A 34 9.80 -8.71 -7.01
CA ALA A 34 10.89 -9.07 -6.10
C ALA A 34 10.59 -10.40 -5.41
N GLY A 35 11.65 -11.10 -4.97
CA GLY A 35 11.54 -12.37 -4.25
C GLY A 35 11.59 -13.61 -5.14
N SER A 36 11.54 -14.78 -4.48
CA SER A 36 11.66 -16.08 -5.14
C SER A 36 10.36 -16.50 -5.83
N ASN A 37 10.49 -17.08 -7.01
CA ASN A 37 9.37 -17.72 -7.71
C ASN A 37 8.84 -18.96 -6.97
N ASP A 38 9.61 -19.53 -6.04
CA ASP A 38 9.23 -20.71 -5.25
C ASP A 38 8.46 -20.35 -3.97
N ALA A 39 8.30 -19.04 -3.68
CA ALA A 39 7.50 -18.57 -2.56
C ALA A 39 6.06 -19.09 -2.66
N LYS A 40 5.45 -19.42 -1.52
CA LYS A 40 4.05 -19.88 -1.45
C LYS A 40 3.08 -18.77 -1.09
N ALA A 41 3.61 -17.66 -0.57
CA ALA A 41 2.84 -16.48 -0.23
C ALA A 41 3.35 -15.26 -1.02
N ALA A 42 2.42 -14.40 -1.40
CA ALA A 42 2.70 -13.19 -2.14
C ALA A 42 2.17 -11.95 -1.44
N VAL A 43 2.80 -10.81 -1.71
CA VAL A 43 2.34 -9.49 -1.27
C VAL A 43 2.24 -8.55 -2.47
N ILE A 44 1.09 -7.91 -2.62
CA ILE A 44 0.86 -6.83 -3.58
C ILE A 44 1.11 -5.51 -2.86
N LEU A 45 2.08 -4.72 -3.32
CA LEU A 45 2.30 -3.37 -2.83
C LEU A 45 1.65 -2.37 -3.78
N ILE A 46 0.69 -1.62 -3.26
CA ILE A 46 -0.06 -0.62 -4.02
C ILE A 46 0.60 0.73 -3.81
N SER A 47 1.05 1.34 -4.91
CA SER A 47 1.66 2.66 -4.87
C SER A 47 0.65 3.74 -4.48
N ASP A 48 1.16 4.86 -4.01
CA ASP A 48 0.42 6.11 -3.96
C ASP A 48 0.36 6.78 -5.36
N VAL A 49 0.01 8.06 -5.40
CA VAL A 49 -0.13 8.84 -6.64
C VAL A 49 1.16 8.97 -7.45
N PHE A 50 2.32 8.66 -6.87
CA PHE A 50 3.61 8.75 -7.53
C PHE A 50 4.04 7.45 -8.25
N GLY A 51 3.25 6.39 -8.15
CA GLY A 51 3.41 5.19 -8.96
C GLY A 51 4.47 4.20 -8.49
N PHE A 52 4.59 3.12 -9.24
CA PHE A 52 5.41 1.95 -8.89
C PHE A 52 6.93 2.17 -9.08
N GLU A 53 7.35 3.29 -9.66
CA GLU A 53 8.76 3.66 -9.84
C GLU A 53 9.33 4.47 -8.67
N ALA A 54 8.53 4.74 -7.63
CA ALA A 54 8.97 5.40 -6.42
C ALA A 54 10.04 4.57 -5.69
N PRO A 55 11.26 5.14 -5.44
CA PRO A 55 12.41 4.35 -4.97
C PRO A 55 12.19 3.68 -3.63
N ASN A 56 11.54 4.37 -2.68
CA ASN A 56 11.30 3.80 -1.35
C ASN A 56 10.26 2.67 -1.42
N LEU A 57 9.27 2.74 -2.30
CA LEU A 57 8.30 1.66 -2.49
C LEU A 57 9.00 0.38 -2.99
N ARG A 58 9.93 0.50 -3.95
CA ARG A 58 10.73 -0.63 -4.43
C ARG A 58 11.66 -1.18 -3.34
N LYS A 59 12.29 -0.32 -2.52
CA LYS A 59 13.06 -0.77 -1.35
C LYS A 59 12.20 -1.53 -0.34
N ILE A 60 10.96 -1.10 -0.12
CA ILE A 60 9.99 -1.83 0.71
C ILE A 60 9.70 -3.19 0.08
N ALA A 61 9.47 -3.25 -1.23
CA ALA A 61 9.23 -4.51 -1.94
C ALA A 61 10.40 -5.49 -1.77
N ASP A 62 11.63 -5.02 -1.93
CA ASP A 62 12.83 -5.83 -1.75
C ASP A 62 12.95 -6.35 -0.31
N LYS A 63 12.65 -5.52 0.69
CA LYS A 63 12.70 -5.93 2.11
C LYS A 63 11.60 -6.92 2.48
N VAL A 64 10.39 -6.73 1.96
CA VAL A 64 9.29 -7.71 2.13
C VAL A 64 9.66 -9.03 1.45
N ALA A 65 10.27 -8.98 0.28
CA ALA A 65 10.73 -10.16 -0.45
C ALA A 65 11.81 -10.96 0.32
N LEU A 66 12.74 -10.27 0.99
CA LEU A 66 13.74 -10.91 1.86
C LEU A 66 13.11 -11.68 3.04
N SER A 67 11.86 -11.39 3.40
CA SER A 67 11.10 -12.13 4.41
C SER A 67 10.42 -13.39 3.86
N GLY A 68 10.70 -13.77 2.61
CA GLY A 68 10.25 -15.00 1.97
C GLY A 68 8.96 -14.90 1.16
N TYR A 69 8.56 -13.68 0.79
CA TYR A 69 7.41 -13.42 -0.06
C TYR A 69 7.79 -13.23 -1.53
N PHE A 70 6.88 -13.60 -2.43
CA PHE A 70 6.89 -13.07 -3.78
C PHE A 70 6.16 -11.72 -3.77
N VAL A 71 6.82 -10.65 -4.21
CA VAL A 71 6.27 -9.30 -4.13
C VAL A 71 6.01 -8.75 -5.52
N VAL A 72 4.84 -8.17 -5.70
CA VAL A 72 4.43 -7.50 -6.93
C VAL A 72 4.07 -6.04 -6.61
N VAL A 73 4.65 -5.11 -7.35
CA VAL A 73 4.28 -3.68 -7.34
C VAL A 73 3.74 -3.33 -8.73
N PRO A 74 2.42 -3.42 -8.96
CA PRO A 74 1.83 -3.16 -10.26
C PRO A 74 1.79 -1.66 -10.58
N ASP A 75 1.87 -1.34 -11.86
CA ASP A 75 1.64 0.01 -12.36
C ASP A 75 0.13 0.27 -12.56
N PHE A 76 -0.56 0.57 -11.47
CA PHE A 76 -1.98 0.95 -11.51
C PHE A 76 -2.24 2.34 -12.11
N LEU A 77 -1.17 3.07 -12.43
CA LEU A 77 -1.26 4.41 -13.02
C LEU A 77 -0.95 4.43 -14.52
N HIS A 78 -0.65 3.26 -15.12
CA HIS A 78 -0.40 3.11 -16.56
C HIS A 78 0.67 4.05 -17.11
N GLY A 79 1.75 4.28 -16.35
CA GLY A 79 2.84 5.17 -16.72
C GLY A 79 2.49 6.66 -16.61
N ASP A 80 1.41 7.03 -15.93
CA ASP A 80 0.97 8.42 -15.74
C ASP A 80 0.94 8.80 -14.24
N PRO A 81 2.09 8.73 -13.52
CA PRO A 81 2.16 9.17 -12.13
C PRO A 81 1.83 10.67 -12.02
N TYR A 82 1.34 11.07 -10.84
CA TYR A 82 1.08 12.47 -10.59
C TYR A 82 2.38 13.29 -10.55
N VAL A 83 2.39 14.41 -11.27
CA VAL A 83 3.51 15.36 -11.32
C VAL A 83 3.04 16.70 -10.75
N PRO A 84 3.47 17.08 -9.53
CA PRO A 84 3.00 18.31 -8.86
C PRO A 84 3.24 19.59 -9.65
N GLU A 85 4.32 19.64 -10.42
CA GLU A 85 4.73 20.79 -11.23
C GLU A 85 3.90 20.96 -12.52
N ASN A 86 3.09 19.95 -12.89
CA ASN A 86 2.26 20.02 -14.09
C ASN A 86 0.99 20.86 -13.84
N ALA A 87 1.08 22.15 -14.15
CA ALA A 87 -0.03 23.08 -14.00
C ALA A 87 -1.25 22.75 -14.90
N GLU A 88 -1.07 22.03 -16.00
CA GLU A 88 -2.16 21.62 -16.90
C GLU A 88 -2.97 20.45 -16.33
N LYS A 89 -2.36 19.67 -15.43
CA LYS A 89 -2.98 18.48 -14.83
C LYS A 89 -2.90 18.51 -13.30
N PRO A 90 -3.53 19.49 -12.63
CA PRO A 90 -3.53 19.55 -11.17
C PRO A 90 -4.22 18.31 -10.56
N LEU A 91 -3.93 18.00 -9.30
CA LEU A 91 -4.40 16.77 -8.64
C LEU A 91 -5.88 16.43 -8.85
N PRO A 92 -6.83 17.39 -8.74
CA PRO A 92 -8.25 17.08 -8.96
C PRO A 92 -8.58 16.68 -10.43
N VAL A 93 -7.77 17.15 -11.39
CA VAL A 93 -7.92 16.77 -12.82
C VAL A 93 -7.29 15.39 -13.04
N TRP A 94 -6.10 15.17 -12.50
CA TRP A 94 -5.39 13.89 -12.59
C TRP A 94 -6.22 12.74 -11.97
N MET A 95 -6.83 12.96 -10.81
CA MET A 95 -7.66 11.98 -10.11
C MET A 95 -8.92 11.55 -10.91
N LYS A 96 -9.41 12.37 -11.82
CA LYS A 96 -10.56 11.98 -12.68
C LYS A 96 -10.19 10.87 -13.66
N SER A 97 -8.94 10.84 -14.13
CA SER A 97 -8.43 9.76 -14.99
C SER A 97 -7.90 8.56 -14.23
N HIS A 98 -7.74 8.66 -12.90
CA HIS A 98 -7.24 7.59 -12.03
C HIS A 98 -8.21 7.29 -10.87
N PRO A 99 -9.47 6.90 -11.16
CA PRO A 99 -10.43 6.60 -10.10
C PRO A 99 -10.02 5.32 -9.36
N PRO A 100 -10.09 5.27 -8.01
CA PRO A 100 -9.71 4.10 -7.20
C PRO A 100 -10.38 2.79 -7.64
N LYS A 101 -11.58 2.87 -8.21
CA LYS A 101 -12.32 1.72 -8.73
C LYS A 101 -11.58 0.98 -9.86
N MET A 102 -10.81 1.68 -10.69
CA MET A 102 -9.98 1.03 -11.73
C MET A 102 -8.92 0.15 -11.09
N GLY A 103 -8.12 0.70 -10.19
CA GLY A 103 -7.08 -0.06 -9.49
C GLY A 103 -7.61 -1.27 -8.74
N PHE A 104 -8.83 -1.21 -8.20
CA PHE A 104 -9.47 -2.37 -7.58
C PHE A 104 -9.76 -3.51 -8.57
N GLN A 105 -10.28 -3.20 -9.77
CA GLN A 105 -10.55 -4.22 -10.79
C GLN A 105 -9.24 -4.84 -11.32
N GLU A 106 -8.22 -4.03 -11.52
CA GLU A 106 -6.91 -4.48 -11.97
C GLU A 106 -6.19 -5.30 -10.90
N ALA A 107 -6.33 -4.94 -9.63
CA ALA A 107 -5.80 -5.74 -8.52
C ALA A 107 -6.34 -7.17 -8.52
N LYS A 108 -7.58 -7.39 -8.92
CA LYS A 108 -8.15 -8.74 -9.08
C LYS A 108 -7.46 -9.55 -10.17
N GLN A 109 -7.05 -8.91 -11.26
CA GLN A 109 -6.29 -9.58 -12.32
C GLN A 109 -4.89 -9.97 -11.83
N VAL A 110 -4.24 -9.10 -11.05
CA VAL A 110 -2.95 -9.42 -10.39
C VAL A 110 -3.10 -10.57 -9.40
N ILE A 111 -4.17 -10.59 -8.60
CA ILE A 111 -4.48 -11.70 -7.67
C ILE A 111 -4.69 -13.01 -8.45
N ALA A 112 -5.41 -12.99 -9.57
CA ALA A 112 -5.60 -14.16 -10.42
C ALA A 112 -4.28 -14.69 -10.95
N ALA A 113 -3.41 -13.82 -11.47
CA ALA A 113 -2.07 -14.19 -11.96
C ALA A 113 -1.18 -14.75 -10.84
N LEU A 114 -1.29 -14.27 -9.60
CA LEU A 114 -0.59 -14.83 -8.44
C LEU A 114 -1.11 -16.25 -8.11
N LYS A 115 -2.43 -16.45 -8.14
CA LYS A 115 -3.04 -17.79 -7.93
C LYS A 115 -2.63 -18.78 -9.01
N GLU A 116 -2.61 -18.36 -10.28
CA GLU A 116 -2.13 -19.18 -11.41
C GLU A 116 -0.66 -19.55 -11.26
N LYS A 117 0.15 -18.64 -10.66
CA LYS A 117 1.55 -18.90 -10.33
C LYS A 117 1.73 -19.85 -9.15
N GLY A 118 0.65 -20.29 -8.49
CA GLY A 118 0.67 -21.23 -7.36
C GLY A 118 0.83 -20.58 -5.99
N MET A 119 0.57 -19.28 -5.87
CA MET A 119 0.54 -18.60 -4.57
C MET A 119 -0.72 -19.01 -3.81
N SER A 120 -0.55 -19.60 -2.63
CA SER A 120 -1.66 -20.10 -1.79
C SER A 120 -2.17 -19.04 -0.81
N SER A 121 -1.37 -18.02 -0.53
CA SER A 121 -1.70 -16.94 0.40
C SER A 121 -1.25 -15.60 -0.17
N ILE A 122 -2.15 -14.62 -0.20
CA ILE A 122 -1.91 -13.32 -0.82
C ILE A 122 -2.29 -12.22 0.16
N GLY A 123 -1.37 -11.30 0.40
CA GLY A 123 -1.62 -10.06 1.14
C GLY A 123 -1.49 -8.84 0.25
N ALA A 124 -1.97 -7.69 0.75
CA ALA A 124 -1.77 -6.41 0.09
C ALA A 124 -1.41 -5.31 1.09
N ALA A 125 -0.56 -4.38 0.69
CA ALA A 125 -0.26 -3.19 1.48
C ALA A 125 -0.25 -1.92 0.62
N GLY A 126 -0.63 -0.80 1.23
CA GLY A 126 -0.66 0.51 0.58
C GLY A 126 -1.81 1.38 1.04
N MET A 127 -2.07 2.42 0.27
CA MET A 127 -3.04 3.46 0.65
C MET A 127 -4.50 3.03 0.48
N VAL A 128 -4.82 2.23 -0.53
CA VAL A 128 -6.20 1.91 -0.95
C VAL A 128 -6.56 0.43 -0.85
N VAL A 129 -5.96 -0.29 0.10
CA VAL A 129 -6.13 -1.75 0.24
C VAL A 129 -7.47 -2.17 0.87
N VAL A 130 -8.21 -1.24 1.46
CA VAL A 130 -9.45 -1.55 2.20
C VAL A 130 -10.51 -2.17 1.29
N GLU A 131 -10.61 -1.75 0.03
CA GLU A 131 -11.54 -2.38 -0.93
C GLU A 131 -11.21 -3.86 -1.19
N LEU A 132 -9.93 -4.23 -1.21
CA LEU A 132 -9.52 -5.63 -1.31
C LEU A 132 -9.88 -6.41 -0.02
N ALA A 133 -9.77 -5.76 1.14
CA ALA A 133 -10.08 -6.37 2.43
C ALA A 133 -11.56 -6.71 2.60
N LYS A 134 -12.47 -6.09 1.84
CA LYS A 134 -13.90 -6.42 1.80
C LYS A 134 -14.18 -7.71 1.02
N THR A 135 -13.20 -8.20 0.28
CA THR A 135 -13.31 -9.45 -0.51
C THR A 135 -12.79 -10.65 0.28
N GLN A 136 -13.03 -11.85 -0.25
CA GLN A 136 -12.41 -13.08 0.26
C GLN A 136 -11.22 -13.52 -0.61
N GLU A 137 -10.73 -12.64 -1.48
CA GLU A 137 -9.70 -12.98 -2.47
C GLU A 137 -8.29 -12.91 -1.90
N ILE A 138 -8.10 -12.17 -0.80
CA ILE A 138 -6.83 -12.00 -0.09
C ILE A 138 -6.96 -12.34 1.39
N GLN A 139 -5.84 -12.68 2.03
CA GLN A 139 -5.81 -13.24 3.38
C GLN A 139 -5.40 -12.21 4.44
N ALA A 140 -4.72 -11.14 4.08
CA ALA A 140 -4.37 -10.06 5.01
C ALA A 140 -4.06 -8.75 4.28
N VAL A 141 -4.31 -7.63 4.95
CA VAL A 141 -3.96 -6.30 4.43
C VAL A 141 -3.23 -5.44 5.46
N VAL A 142 -2.44 -4.49 4.95
CA VAL A 142 -1.86 -3.39 5.73
C VAL A 142 -2.24 -2.07 5.05
N ALA A 143 -3.08 -1.28 5.70
CA ALA A 143 -3.41 0.07 5.28
C ALA A 143 -2.36 1.05 5.83
N LEU A 144 -1.45 1.49 4.97
CA LEU A 144 -0.43 2.48 5.28
C LEU A 144 -1.00 3.87 4.99
N HIS A 145 -1.03 4.75 6.00
CA HIS A 145 -1.62 6.11 5.86
C HIS A 145 -2.84 6.07 4.93
N PRO A 146 -3.92 5.39 5.34
CA PRO A 146 -5.05 5.13 4.45
C PRO A 146 -5.58 6.42 3.82
N GLY A 147 -5.99 6.31 2.56
CA GLY A 147 -6.64 7.39 1.83
C GLY A 147 -8.06 7.64 2.34
N PRO A 148 -8.97 8.12 1.51
CA PRO A 148 -10.34 8.40 1.91
C PRO A 148 -11.09 7.07 2.19
N VAL A 149 -10.96 6.59 3.42
CA VAL A 149 -11.63 5.40 3.96
C VAL A 149 -12.64 5.88 5.00
N THR A 150 -13.82 5.28 5.02
CA THR A 150 -14.89 5.60 5.97
C THR A 150 -15.00 4.51 7.05
N VAL A 151 -15.68 4.84 8.14
CA VAL A 151 -16.02 3.86 9.18
C VAL A 151 -16.87 2.71 8.61
N GLU A 152 -17.75 3.02 7.65
CA GLU A 152 -18.59 2.01 6.99
C GLU A 152 -17.74 1.05 6.14
N ASP A 153 -16.69 1.54 5.47
CA ASP A 153 -15.76 0.68 4.74
C ASP A 153 -15.07 -0.32 5.66
N ILE A 154 -14.68 0.12 6.86
CA ILE A 154 -14.02 -0.75 7.85
C ILE A 154 -14.96 -1.82 8.41
N LYS A 155 -16.26 -1.52 8.54
CA LYS A 155 -17.27 -2.54 8.95
C LYS A 155 -17.40 -3.69 7.96
N GLU A 156 -17.08 -3.46 6.69
CA GLU A 156 -17.18 -4.47 5.63
C GLU A 156 -15.93 -5.34 5.47
N VAL A 157 -14.86 -5.06 6.22
CA VAL A 157 -13.60 -5.82 6.16
C VAL A 157 -13.82 -7.26 6.61
N LYS A 158 -13.25 -8.21 5.83
CA LYS A 158 -13.44 -9.67 6.01
C LYS A 158 -12.15 -10.44 6.22
N CYS A 159 -11.00 -9.80 6.17
CA CYS A 159 -9.71 -10.44 6.42
C CYS A 159 -8.91 -9.67 7.48
N PRO A 160 -7.89 -10.28 8.08
CA PRO A 160 -6.96 -9.60 8.98
C PRO A 160 -6.46 -8.28 8.42
N ILE A 161 -6.57 -7.20 9.19
CA ILE A 161 -6.18 -5.84 8.78
C ILE A 161 -5.25 -5.17 9.80
N SER A 162 -4.15 -4.60 9.31
CA SER A 162 -3.33 -3.66 10.06
C SER A 162 -3.56 -2.25 9.53
N ILE A 163 -3.72 -1.27 10.42
CA ILE A 163 -3.87 0.15 10.05
C ILE A 163 -2.75 0.93 10.73
N LEU A 164 -1.86 1.48 9.90
CA LEU A 164 -0.73 2.29 10.33
C LEU A 164 -1.00 3.75 9.94
N GLY A 165 -1.53 4.51 10.89
CA GLY A 165 -1.92 5.92 10.73
C GLY A 165 -0.80 6.89 11.09
N ALA A 166 -0.90 8.14 10.64
CA ALA A 166 -0.02 9.23 11.01
C ALA A 166 -0.72 10.19 12.00
N GLU A 167 0.06 10.81 12.89
CA GLU A 167 -0.47 11.80 13.82
C GLU A 167 -0.94 13.07 13.09
N ILE A 168 -0.23 13.45 12.02
CA ILE A 168 -0.49 14.67 11.25
C ILE A 168 -1.06 14.26 9.88
N ASP A 169 -2.31 13.83 9.86
CA ASP A 169 -2.98 13.37 8.63
C ASP A 169 -4.37 13.99 8.50
N GLN A 170 -4.61 14.68 7.39
CA GLN A 170 -5.90 15.30 7.08
C GLN A 170 -6.87 14.32 6.38
N MET A 171 -6.36 13.24 5.79
CA MET A 171 -7.17 12.25 5.08
C MET A 171 -7.73 11.19 6.04
N SER A 172 -6.88 10.72 6.93
CA SER A 172 -7.25 9.80 8.02
C SER A 172 -6.70 10.32 9.35
N PRO A 173 -7.31 11.37 9.90
CA PRO A 173 -6.86 11.95 11.16
C PRO A 173 -6.93 10.94 12.31
N PRO A 174 -6.14 11.12 13.38
CA PRO A 174 -6.10 10.20 14.52
C PRO A 174 -7.46 9.82 15.10
N GLU A 175 -8.40 10.76 15.12
CA GLU A 175 -9.76 10.53 15.61
C GLU A 175 -10.54 9.55 14.73
N LEU A 176 -10.33 9.60 13.41
CA LEU A 176 -10.94 8.65 12.48
C LEU A 176 -10.28 7.27 12.60
N VAL A 177 -8.96 7.22 12.73
CA VAL A 177 -8.22 5.95 12.92
C VAL A 177 -8.65 5.25 14.22
N LYS A 178 -8.90 6.00 15.29
CA LYS A 178 -9.47 5.46 16.55
C LYS A 178 -10.88 4.91 16.36
N GLN A 179 -11.71 5.54 15.51
CA GLN A 179 -13.04 4.99 15.19
C GLN A 179 -12.91 3.67 14.41
N PHE A 180 -11.93 3.55 13.50
CA PHE A 180 -11.64 2.28 12.83
C PHE A 180 -11.28 1.18 13.83
N GLU A 181 -10.42 1.48 14.79
CA GLU A 181 -10.04 0.54 15.85
C GLU A 181 -11.24 0.10 16.71
N GLN A 182 -12.11 1.04 17.07
CA GLN A 182 -13.34 0.72 17.83
C GLN A 182 -14.26 -0.24 17.08
N VAL A 183 -14.45 -0.02 15.77
CA VAL A 183 -15.27 -0.88 14.91
C VAL A 183 -14.65 -2.26 14.78
N LEU A 184 -13.35 -2.34 14.52
CA LEU A 184 -12.64 -3.62 14.41
C LEU A 184 -12.63 -4.38 15.73
N SER A 185 -12.48 -3.69 16.86
CA SER A 185 -12.52 -4.29 18.20
C SER A 185 -13.90 -4.87 18.57
N ALA A 186 -14.96 -4.32 18.00
CA ALA A 186 -16.32 -4.85 18.16
C ALA A 186 -16.57 -6.09 17.28
N ASN A 187 -15.73 -6.36 16.28
CA ASN A 187 -15.82 -7.52 15.40
C ASN A 187 -14.75 -8.55 15.77
N SER A 188 -15.09 -9.54 16.57
CA SER A 188 -14.16 -10.59 17.02
C SER A 188 -13.68 -11.54 15.91
N GLU A 189 -14.31 -11.52 14.72
CA GLU A 189 -13.95 -12.39 13.60
C GLU A 189 -12.79 -11.82 12.78
N VAL A 190 -12.51 -10.52 12.89
CA VAL A 190 -11.45 -9.84 12.14
C VAL A 190 -10.28 -9.53 13.06
N ALA A 191 -9.18 -10.26 12.90
CA ALA A 191 -7.92 -9.90 13.56
C ALA A 191 -7.45 -8.53 13.08
N HIS A 192 -7.06 -7.66 13.99
CA HIS A 192 -6.62 -6.32 13.64
C HIS A 192 -5.42 -5.86 14.48
N PHE A 193 -4.71 -4.88 13.95
CA PHE A 193 -3.65 -4.13 14.61
C PHE A 193 -3.73 -2.68 14.15
N VAL A 194 -3.86 -1.74 15.07
CA VAL A 194 -3.94 -0.32 14.76
C VAL A 194 -2.85 0.43 15.51
N LYS A 195 -2.13 1.30 14.81
CA LYS A 195 -1.07 2.11 15.38
C LYS A 195 -1.03 3.47 14.73
N ILE A 196 -0.91 4.51 15.55
CA ILE A 196 -0.71 5.89 15.10
C ILE A 196 0.73 6.27 15.38
N PHE A 197 1.47 6.63 14.35
CA PHE A 197 2.87 7.04 14.44
C PHE A 197 2.96 8.52 14.80
N PRO A 198 3.66 8.86 15.91
CA PRO A 198 3.77 10.24 16.36
C PRO A 198 4.72 11.05 15.48
N GLY A 199 4.44 12.34 15.32
CA GLY A 199 5.31 13.31 14.64
C GLY A 199 5.43 13.12 13.13
N VAL A 200 4.68 12.21 12.50
CA VAL A 200 4.74 11.97 11.06
C VAL A 200 3.46 12.43 10.36
N ALA A 201 3.60 12.81 9.09
CA ALA A 201 2.51 13.24 8.23
C ALA A 201 2.11 12.17 7.22
N HIS A 202 0.99 12.37 6.51
CA HIS A 202 0.52 11.46 5.46
C HIS A 202 1.64 11.09 4.48
N GLY A 203 1.80 9.81 4.17
CA GLY A 203 2.82 9.31 3.23
C GLY A 203 4.19 9.02 3.83
N TRP A 204 4.39 9.20 5.14
CA TRP A 204 5.70 9.06 5.80
C TRP A 204 6.40 7.72 5.54
N SER A 205 5.66 6.66 5.31
CA SER A 205 6.24 5.32 5.15
C SER A 205 6.98 5.14 3.83
N VAL A 206 6.63 5.93 2.80
CA VAL A 206 7.19 5.86 1.45
C VAL A 206 7.85 7.16 0.98
N ARG A 207 7.52 8.29 1.60
CA ARG A 207 8.01 9.63 1.24
C ARG A 207 8.63 10.31 2.46
N TYR A 208 9.89 10.07 2.70
CA TYR A 208 10.64 10.66 3.81
C TYR A 208 12.03 11.10 3.36
N ASN A 209 12.57 12.09 4.04
CA ASN A 209 13.95 12.51 3.86
C ASN A 209 14.88 11.50 4.54
N HIS A 210 15.83 10.95 3.79
CA HIS A 210 16.81 10.00 4.29
C HIS A 210 17.82 10.62 5.27
N ASP A 211 17.98 11.94 5.27
CA ASP A 211 18.83 12.68 6.20
C ASP A 211 18.11 12.99 7.54
N ASP A 212 16.80 12.75 7.62
CA ASP A 212 16.02 12.86 8.84
C ASP A 212 15.96 11.50 9.56
N ALA A 213 16.76 11.38 10.62
CA ALA A 213 16.87 10.13 11.39
C ALA A 213 15.54 9.72 12.05
N ALA A 214 14.68 10.68 12.44
CA ALA A 214 13.38 10.39 13.05
C ALA A 214 12.39 9.85 11.99
N ALA A 215 12.35 10.48 10.80
CA ALA A 215 11.54 10.02 9.68
C ALA A 215 11.96 8.62 9.21
N VAL A 216 13.26 8.38 9.07
CA VAL A 216 13.83 7.07 8.72
C VAL A 216 13.45 6.01 9.76
N LYS A 217 13.52 6.35 11.06
CA LYS A 217 13.14 5.43 12.14
C LYS A 217 11.67 5.06 12.05
N SER A 218 10.78 6.03 11.91
CA SER A 218 9.34 5.78 11.80
C SER A 218 8.98 4.94 10.56
N ALA A 219 9.61 5.22 9.41
CA ALA A 219 9.40 4.44 8.19
C ALA A 219 9.89 2.98 8.34
N LYS A 220 11.05 2.76 9.00
CA LYS A 220 11.54 1.40 9.29
C LYS A 220 10.61 0.65 10.22
N GLU A 221 10.12 1.28 11.28
CA GLU A 221 9.19 0.69 12.23
C GLU A 221 7.87 0.29 11.54
N ALA A 222 7.33 1.14 10.65
CA ALA A 222 6.15 0.82 9.85
C ALA A 222 6.38 -0.38 8.92
N LEU A 223 7.58 -0.50 8.32
CA LEU A 223 7.96 -1.66 7.52
C LEU A 223 8.05 -2.94 8.36
N GLU A 224 8.66 -2.87 9.54
CA GLU A 224 8.75 -4.00 10.49
C GLU A 224 7.35 -4.45 10.92
N ASP A 225 6.46 -3.53 11.30
CA ASP A 225 5.08 -3.83 11.65
C ASP A 225 4.33 -4.48 10.47
N THR A 226 4.56 -4.01 9.24
CA THR A 226 4.00 -4.58 8.00
C THR A 226 4.46 -6.02 7.79
N ILE A 227 5.76 -6.29 7.89
CA ILE A 227 6.32 -7.63 7.72
C ILE A 227 5.83 -8.57 8.82
N ASN A 228 5.82 -8.12 10.07
CA ASN A 228 5.33 -8.91 11.20
C ASN A 228 3.85 -9.26 11.04
N TRP A 229 3.04 -8.32 10.52
CA TRP A 229 1.63 -8.57 10.23
C TRP A 229 1.44 -9.67 9.18
N PHE A 230 2.17 -9.60 8.08
CA PHE A 230 2.12 -10.63 7.06
C PHE A 230 2.67 -11.98 7.55
N ASN A 231 3.76 -11.99 8.31
CA ASN A 231 4.30 -13.22 8.90
C ASN A 231 3.29 -13.93 9.82
N LYS A 232 2.46 -13.17 10.52
CA LYS A 232 1.41 -13.70 11.40
C LYS A 232 0.21 -14.26 10.64
N ASN A 233 -0.14 -13.66 9.49
CA ASN A 233 -1.44 -13.90 8.85
C ASN A 233 -1.36 -14.57 7.48
N LEU A 234 -0.16 -14.67 6.85
CA LEU A 234 0.03 -15.30 5.53
C LEU A 234 0.87 -16.59 5.56
N LYS A 235 1.55 -16.87 6.66
CA LYS A 235 2.43 -18.06 6.81
C LYS A 235 1.82 -19.08 7.74
#